data_52329120317dd6800c6818f0752cc9f2
#
_entry.id   52329120317dd6800c6818f0752cc9f2
#
_cell.length_a   1.000
_cell.length_b   1.000
_cell.length_c   1.000
_cell.angle_alpha   90.00
_cell.angle_beta   90.00
_cell.angle_gamma   90.00
#
_symmetry.space_group_name_H-M   'P 1'
#
loop_
_entity.id
_entity.type
_entity.pdbx_description
1 polymer ?
#
loop_
_entity_poly.entity_id
_entity_poly.type
_entity_poly.pdbx_seq_one_letter_code
_entity_poly.pdbx_strand_id
1 'polypeptide(L)'
;VFQLFYLFPHLTALENVMLGLRKVRKLSKVTATEQAENWLQRVGLTDKINSLPSEMSGGQQQRVGIARAVAMDPKVLLLDEITSALDPELVGEVLEVVQKLVEDGMTMIIVTHEMSFASDVSNRIVFMDQGKIEIDGTPSEIFDSKNERLNTFLARIKK
;
A
#
# COMPACT_ATOMS: atom_id res chain seq x y z
N VAL A 1 -1.04 4.25 5.05
CA VAL A 1 -0.68 4.72 3.69
C VAL A 1 -1.95 5.19 3.02
N PHE A 2 -1.91 6.35 2.41
CA PHE A 2 -3.07 7.03 1.84
C PHE A 2 -3.07 6.98 0.32
N GLN A 3 -4.21 7.27 -0.29
CA GLN A 3 -4.41 7.41 -1.74
C GLN A 3 -3.45 8.44 -2.35
N LEU A 4 -3.29 9.60 -1.72
CA LEU A 4 -2.26 10.57 -2.10
C LEU A 4 -0.99 10.26 -1.31
N PHE A 5 0.14 10.32 -1.95
CA PHE A 5 1.44 9.81 -1.45
C PHE A 5 1.94 10.52 -0.19
N TYR A 6 1.56 11.80 -0.01
CA TYR A 6 1.94 12.67 1.12
C TYR A 6 3.44 12.59 1.45
N LEU A 7 4.28 12.58 0.43
CA LEU A 7 5.71 12.71 0.61
C LEU A 7 6.06 14.16 0.91
N PHE A 8 7.11 14.34 1.69
CA PHE A 8 7.69 15.66 1.91
C PHE A 8 8.42 16.09 0.62
N PRO A 9 7.96 17.14 -0.09
CA PRO A 9 8.42 17.43 -1.46
C PRO A 9 9.87 17.94 -1.51
N HIS A 10 10.39 18.42 -0.40
CA HIS A 10 11.76 18.94 -0.24
C HIS A 10 12.74 17.90 0.31
N LEU A 11 12.28 16.66 0.54
CA LEU A 11 13.10 15.54 1.00
C LEU A 11 13.22 14.50 -0.11
N THR A 12 14.39 13.88 -0.23
CA THR A 12 14.62 12.74 -1.12
C THR A 12 13.79 11.52 -0.69
N ALA A 13 13.74 10.47 -1.51
CA ALA A 13 13.12 9.19 -1.15
C ALA A 13 13.71 8.65 0.15
N LEU A 14 15.05 8.62 0.25
CA LEU A 14 15.76 8.19 1.45
C LEU A 14 15.36 8.99 2.69
N GLU A 15 15.37 10.30 2.58
CA GLU A 15 15.05 11.20 3.69
C GLU A 15 13.59 11.08 4.13
N ASN A 16 12.65 10.87 3.18
CA ASN A 16 11.26 10.59 3.48
C ASN A 16 11.10 9.34 4.36
N VAL A 17 11.80 8.26 4.02
CA VAL A 17 11.75 7.01 4.81
C VAL A 17 12.47 7.18 6.14
N MET A 18 13.64 7.82 6.16
CA MET A 18 14.44 8.05 7.35
C MET A 18 13.75 8.92 8.41
N LEU A 19 12.83 9.79 8.01
CA LEU A 19 12.28 10.82 8.90
C LEU A 19 11.66 10.23 10.17
N GLY A 20 10.79 9.21 10.02
CA GLY A 20 10.16 8.50 11.13
C GLY A 20 11.19 7.78 12.01
N LEU A 21 12.15 7.09 11.38
CA LEU A 21 13.22 6.38 12.06
C LEU A 21 14.07 7.31 12.94
N ARG A 22 14.38 8.50 12.43
CA ARG A 22 15.16 9.51 13.15
C ARG A 22 14.37 10.24 14.23
N LYS A 23 13.17 10.72 13.87
CA LYS A 23 12.40 11.63 14.74
C LYS A 23 11.58 10.89 15.78
N VAL A 24 11.01 9.74 15.45
CA VAL A 24 10.14 8.96 16.33
C VAL A 24 10.90 7.82 17.00
N ARG A 25 11.56 6.95 16.23
CA ARG A 25 12.32 5.80 16.78
C ARG A 25 13.69 6.18 17.35
N LYS A 26 14.13 7.42 17.14
CA LYS A 26 15.39 7.97 17.68
C LYS A 26 16.65 7.19 17.27
N LEU A 27 16.61 6.50 16.14
CA LEU A 27 17.77 5.75 15.65
C LEU A 27 18.95 6.68 15.29
N SER A 28 20.15 6.16 15.29
CA SER A 28 21.34 6.86 14.79
C SER A 28 21.17 7.18 13.29
N LYS A 29 21.90 8.17 12.76
CA LYS A 29 21.83 8.48 11.32
C LYS A 29 22.24 7.25 10.49
N VAL A 30 23.29 6.56 10.89
CA VAL A 30 23.82 5.37 10.19
C VAL A 30 22.74 4.28 10.12
N THR A 31 22.20 3.86 11.26
CA THR A 31 21.18 2.82 11.34
C THR A 31 19.90 3.17 10.58
N ALA A 32 19.47 4.45 10.65
CA ALA A 32 18.30 4.91 9.92
C ALA A 32 18.52 4.92 8.40
N THR A 33 19.74 5.27 7.95
CA THR A 33 20.11 5.19 6.53
C THR A 33 20.06 3.74 6.05
N GLU A 34 20.73 2.82 6.73
CA GLU A 34 20.76 1.40 6.36
C GLU A 34 19.36 0.78 6.28
N GLN A 35 18.51 1.07 7.25
CA GLN A 35 17.12 0.58 7.25
C GLN A 35 16.29 1.19 6.11
N ALA A 36 16.45 2.48 5.86
CA ALA A 36 15.72 3.15 4.80
C ALA A 36 16.16 2.68 3.40
N GLU A 37 17.46 2.50 3.18
CA GLU A 37 18.01 1.96 1.93
C GLU A 37 17.50 0.53 1.69
N ASN A 38 17.51 -0.32 2.71
CA ASN A 38 16.97 -1.68 2.62
C ASN A 38 15.48 -1.66 2.19
N TRP A 39 14.65 -0.84 2.82
CA TRP A 39 13.24 -0.76 2.44
C TRP A 39 13.03 -0.20 1.03
N LEU A 40 13.80 0.83 0.61
CA LEU A 40 13.75 1.34 -0.76
C LEU A 40 14.18 0.28 -1.78
N GLN A 41 15.18 -0.53 -1.46
CA GLN A 41 15.57 -1.67 -2.29
C GLN A 41 14.44 -2.70 -2.40
N ARG A 42 13.80 -3.06 -1.29
CA ARG A 42 12.69 -4.03 -1.25
C ARG A 42 11.48 -3.59 -2.06
N VAL A 43 11.24 -2.29 -2.17
CA VAL A 43 10.16 -1.73 -3.02
C VAL A 43 10.65 -1.37 -4.44
N GLY A 44 11.86 -1.80 -4.84
CA GLY A 44 12.39 -1.63 -6.19
C GLY A 44 12.79 -0.20 -6.55
N LEU A 45 13.31 0.58 -5.59
CA LEU A 45 13.67 1.99 -5.77
C LEU A 45 15.14 2.29 -5.46
N THR A 46 16.04 1.33 -5.68
CA THR A 46 17.48 1.49 -5.42
C THR A 46 18.09 2.63 -6.23
N ASP A 47 17.65 2.81 -7.47
CA ASP A 47 18.11 3.86 -8.40
C ASP A 47 17.51 5.25 -8.08
N LYS A 48 16.49 5.32 -7.21
CA LYS A 48 15.73 6.53 -6.86
C LYS A 48 15.99 7.02 -5.42
N ILE A 49 16.93 6.44 -4.72
CA ILE A 49 17.22 6.75 -3.30
C ILE A 49 17.40 8.26 -3.06
N ASN A 50 18.10 8.95 -3.97
CA ASN A 50 18.39 10.38 -3.87
C ASN A 50 17.44 11.27 -4.67
N SER A 51 16.40 10.72 -5.31
CA SER A 51 15.43 11.49 -6.10
C SER A 51 14.45 12.22 -5.19
N LEU A 52 14.06 13.42 -5.61
CA LEU A 52 12.94 14.17 -5.01
C LEU A 52 11.59 13.63 -5.54
N PRO A 53 10.48 13.82 -4.82
CA PRO A 53 9.15 13.43 -5.28
C PRO A 53 8.81 13.93 -6.69
N SER A 54 9.22 15.14 -7.04
CA SER A 54 9.00 15.73 -8.38
C SER A 54 9.75 15.01 -9.52
N GLU A 55 10.72 14.18 -9.20
CA GLU A 55 11.52 13.41 -10.15
C GLU A 55 11.08 11.94 -10.25
N MET A 56 9.97 11.59 -9.61
CA MET A 56 9.45 10.24 -9.52
C MET A 56 8.03 10.14 -10.10
N SER A 57 7.72 8.99 -10.73
CA SER A 57 6.36 8.66 -11.14
C SER A 57 5.43 8.51 -9.93
N GLY A 58 4.11 8.57 -10.14
CA GLY A 58 3.12 8.33 -9.08
C GLY A 58 3.31 6.98 -8.38
N GLY A 59 3.54 5.91 -9.15
CA GLY A 59 3.81 4.57 -8.60
C GLY A 59 5.11 4.52 -7.78
N GLN A 60 6.17 5.21 -8.22
CA GLN A 60 7.40 5.34 -7.44
C GLN A 60 7.17 6.10 -6.13
N GLN A 61 6.44 7.21 -6.17
CA GLN A 61 6.09 7.98 -4.97
C GLN A 61 5.26 7.14 -3.99
N GLN A 62 4.30 6.36 -4.48
CA GLN A 62 3.49 5.47 -3.64
C GLN A 62 4.34 4.39 -2.99
N ARG A 63 5.27 3.79 -3.72
CA ARG A 63 6.21 2.80 -3.17
C ARG A 63 7.14 3.41 -2.10
N VAL A 64 7.57 4.68 -2.23
CA VAL A 64 8.25 5.39 -1.14
C VAL A 64 7.33 5.57 0.07
N GLY A 65 6.05 5.91 -0.14
CA GLY A 65 5.05 6.01 0.93
C GLY A 65 4.85 4.71 1.70
N ILE A 66 4.82 3.58 0.99
CA ILE A 66 4.77 2.24 1.58
C ILE A 66 6.06 1.96 2.36
N ALA A 67 7.24 2.16 1.75
CA ALA A 67 8.53 1.96 2.40
C ALA A 67 8.65 2.77 3.70
N ARG A 68 8.21 4.03 3.68
CA ARG A 68 8.17 4.90 4.87
C ARG A 68 7.29 4.34 5.99
N ALA A 69 6.16 3.74 5.65
CA ALA A 69 5.25 3.17 6.64
C ALA A 69 5.79 1.86 7.23
N VAL A 70 6.28 0.94 6.38
CA VAL A 70 6.79 -0.37 6.83
C VAL A 70 8.12 -0.25 7.56
N ALA A 71 8.96 0.73 7.24
CA ALA A 71 10.21 1.00 7.97
C ALA A 71 9.99 1.31 9.46
N MET A 72 8.78 1.76 9.81
CA MET A 72 8.41 1.97 11.21
C MET A 72 8.11 0.68 11.98
N ASP A 73 8.23 -0.49 11.34
CA ASP A 73 7.97 -1.81 11.93
C ASP A 73 6.59 -1.85 12.62
N PRO A 74 5.50 -1.60 11.87
CA PRO A 74 4.16 -1.54 12.44
C PRO A 74 3.63 -2.95 12.72
N LYS A 75 2.81 -3.10 13.76
CA LYS A 75 2.06 -4.35 14.01
C LYS A 75 0.93 -4.58 13.02
N VAL A 76 0.35 -3.50 12.51
CA VAL A 76 -0.72 -3.51 11.50
C VAL A 76 -0.47 -2.36 10.53
N LEU A 77 -0.55 -2.64 9.24
CA LEU A 77 -0.45 -1.66 8.17
C LEU A 77 -1.85 -1.33 7.62
N LEU A 78 -2.18 -0.06 7.55
CA LEU A 78 -3.44 0.42 6.97
C LEU A 78 -3.16 1.00 5.58
N LEU A 79 -3.78 0.44 4.55
CA LEU A 79 -3.66 0.86 3.16
C LEU A 79 -5.03 1.35 2.68
N ASP A 80 -5.13 2.64 2.36
CA ASP A 80 -6.38 3.28 1.97
C ASP A 80 -6.30 3.71 0.51
N GLU A 81 -6.95 2.93 -0.37
CA GLU A 81 -7.06 3.16 -1.82
C GLU A 81 -5.73 3.55 -2.50
N ILE A 82 -4.66 2.84 -2.20
CA ILE A 82 -3.29 3.19 -2.59
C ILE A 82 -3.01 3.21 -4.10
N THR A 83 -3.94 2.74 -4.92
CA THR A 83 -3.82 2.71 -6.39
C THR A 83 -4.71 3.73 -7.10
N SER A 84 -5.70 4.34 -6.40
CA SER A 84 -6.72 5.20 -7.00
C SER A 84 -6.20 6.48 -7.66
N ALA A 85 -5.01 6.95 -7.27
CA ALA A 85 -4.38 8.14 -7.86
C ALA A 85 -3.29 7.82 -8.89
N LEU A 86 -3.21 6.54 -9.33
CA LEU A 86 -2.19 6.06 -10.25
C LEU A 86 -2.76 5.85 -11.66
N ASP A 87 -1.89 6.04 -12.65
CA ASP A 87 -2.16 5.55 -14.00
C ASP A 87 -2.26 4.01 -13.99
N PRO A 88 -3.18 3.40 -14.77
CA PRO A 88 -3.38 1.95 -14.79
C PRO A 88 -2.10 1.13 -15.02
N GLU A 89 -1.17 1.65 -15.81
CA GLU A 89 0.12 1.00 -16.09
C GLU A 89 1.02 0.88 -14.85
N LEU A 90 0.83 1.75 -13.85
CA LEU A 90 1.65 1.79 -12.62
C LEU A 90 1.03 1.02 -11.45
N VAL A 91 -0.23 0.61 -11.57
CA VAL A 91 -0.97 -0.11 -10.50
C VAL A 91 -0.28 -1.42 -10.15
N GLY A 92 0.09 -2.20 -11.18
CA GLY A 92 0.71 -3.53 -10.99
C GLY A 92 1.95 -3.49 -10.11
N GLU A 93 2.86 -2.54 -10.36
CA GLU A 93 4.10 -2.41 -9.58
C GLU A 93 3.87 -2.14 -8.08
N VAL A 94 2.80 -1.40 -7.76
CA VAL A 94 2.45 -1.10 -6.36
C VAL A 94 1.79 -2.30 -5.69
N LEU A 95 0.90 -3.00 -6.40
CA LEU A 95 0.23 -4.20 -5.87
C LEU A 95 1.21 -5.34 -5.63
N GLU A 96 2.22 -5.53 -6.51
CA GLU A 96 3.29 -6.51 -6.30
C GLU A 96 4.07 -6.27 -5.00
N VAL A 97 4.34 -5.01 -4.66
CA VAL A 97 4.99 -4.67 -3.38
C VAL A 97 4.11 -5.07 -2.20
N VAL A 98 2.81 -4.79 -2.27
CA VAL A 98 1.87 -5.17 -1.18
C VAL A 98 1.75 -6.68 -1.07
N GLN A 99 1.68 -7.40 -2.20
CA GLN A 99 1.65 -8.86 -2.20
C GLN A 99 2.88 -9.46 -1.50
N LYS A 100 4.08 -8.97 -1.78
CA LYS A 100 5.30 -9.42 -1.08
C LYS A 100 5.24 -9.17 0.42
N LEU A 101 4.63 -8.05 0.86
CA LEU A 101 4.44 -7.79 2.28
C LEU A 101 3.43 -8.75 2.93
N VAL A 102 2.39 -9.19 2.19
CA VAL A 102 1.47 -10.25 2.64
C VAL A 102 2.21 -11.58 2.80
N GLU A 103 3.00 -11.96 1.80
CA GLU A 103 3.82 -13.19 1.80
C GLU A 103 4.83 -13.20 2.96
N ASP A 104 5.39 -12.03 3.32
CA ASP A 104 6.24 -11.83 4.50
C ASP A 104 5.48 -11.90 5.85
N GLY A 105 4.16 -12.08 5.83
CA GLY A 105 3.32 -12.22 7.03
C GLY A 105 2.89 -10.90 7.67
N MET A 106 2.97 -9.77 6.95
CA MET A 106 2.52 -8.48 7.46
C MET A 106 1.00 -8.46 7.65
N THR A 107 0.54 -8.13 8.84
CA THR A 107 -0.90 -7.91 9.09
C THR A 107 -1.34 -6.58 8.50
N MET A 108 -2.37 -6.62 7.65
CA MET A 108 -2.85 -5.43 6.94
C MET A 108 -4.36 -5.31 6.94
N ILE A 109 -4.84 -4.06 6.88
CA ILE A 109 -6.20 -3.72 6.47
C ILE A 109 -6.09 -2.91 5.19
N ILE A 110 -6.72 -3.39 4.12
CA ILE A 110 -6.62 -2.83 2.77
C ILE A 110 -8.00 -2.38 2.32
N VAL A 111 -8.17 -1.10 2.03
CA VAL A 111 -9.32 -0.56 1.31
C VAL A 111 -8.93 -0.46 -0.14
N THR A 112 -9.66 -1.14 -1.03
CA THR A 112 -9.33 -1.21 -2.45
C THR A 112 -10.56 -1.48 -3.31
N HIS A 113 -10.49 -1.08 -4.56
CA HIS A 113 -11.41 -1.47 -5.63
C HIS A 113 -10.77 -2.49 -6.61
N GLU A 114 -9.53 -2.92 -6.36
CA GLU A 114 -8.83 -3.95 -7.13
C GLU A 114 -9.31 -5.33 -6.69
N MET A 115 -10.43 -5.81 -7.26
CA MET A 115 -11.10 -7.02 -6.78
C MET A 115 -10.30 -8.29 -6.98
N SER A 116 -9.57 -8.41 -8.09
CA SER A 116 -8.70 -9.57 -8.33
C SER A 116 -7.61 -9.64 -7.27
N PHE A 117 -6.95 -8.52 -7.01
CA PHE A 117 -5.93 -8.43 -5.97
C PHE A 117 -6.51 -8.75 -4.58
N ALA A 118 -7.69 -8.19 -4.24
CA ALA A 118 -8.35 -8.51 -2.97
C ALA A 118 -8.65 -10.00 -2.82
N SER A 119 -9.08 -10.66 -3.92
CA SER A 119 -9.33 -12.11 -3.94
C SER A 119 -8.06 -12.91 -3.68
N ASP A 120 -6.93 -12.50 -4.27
CA ASP A 120 -5.69 -13.27 -4.27
C ASP A 120 -4.92 -13.17 -2.95
N VAL A 121 -4.98 -12.00 -2.28
CA VAL A 121 -4.11 -11.74 -1.12
C VAL A 121 -4.84 -11.75 0.22
N SER A 122 -6.17 -11.63 0.25
CA SER A 122 -6.88 -11.50 1.52
C SER A 122 -7.29 -12.85 2.12
N ASN A 123 -7.32 -12.89 3.45
CA ASN A 123 -7.91 -14.00 4.20
C ASN A 123 -9.38 -13.74 4.54
N ARG A 124 -9.78 -12.46 4.54
CA ARG A 124 -11.10 -11.99 4.92
C ARG A 124 -11.42 -10.74 4.13
N ILE A 125 -12.62 -10.67 3.58
CA ILE A 125 -13.16 -9.51 2.86
C ILE A 125 -14.40 -9.01 3.57
N VAL A 126 -14.49 -7.71 3.72
CA VAL A 126 -15.66 -7.01 4.28
C VAL A 126 -16.21 -6.08 3.21
N PHE A 127 -17.45 -6.32 2.78
CA PHE A 127 -18.16 -5.41 1.90
C PHE A 127 -19.02 -4.46 2.73
N MET A 128 -18.82 -3.17 2.51
CA MET A 128 -19.53 -2.11 3.20
C MET A 128 -20.42 -1.32 2.23
N ASP A 129 -21.63 -1.00 2.65
CA ASP A 129 -22.53 -0.09 1.93
C ASP A 129 -23.24 0.83 2.94
N GLN A 130 -23.41 2.09 2.60
CA GLN A 130 -24.05 3.11 3.44
C GLN A 130 -23.55 3.14 4.90
N GLY A 131 -22.24 2.92 5.10
CA GLY A 131 -21.61 2.95 6.43
C GLY A 131 -21.89 1.71 7.29
N LYS A 132 -22.45 0.63 6.72
CA LYS A 132 -22.71 -0.65 7.38
C LYS A 132 -21.95 -1.78 6.73
N ILE A 133 -21.61 -2.80 7.51
CA ILE A 133 -21.10 -4.06 7.00
C ILE A 133 -22.29 -4.86 6.47
N GLU A 134 -22.30 -5.13 5.17
CA GLU A 134 -23.33 -5.90 4.50
C GLU A 134 -22.96 -7.38 4.41
N ILE A 135 -21.69 -7.67 4.15
CA ILE A 135 -21.15 -9.03 4.08
C ILE A 135 -19.75 -9.05 4.64
N ASP A 136 -19.41 -10.14 5.29
CA ASP A 136 -18.11 -10.40 5.88
C ASP A 136 -17.82 -11.91 5.76
N GLY A 137 -16.70 -12.28 5.15
CA GLY A 137 -16.36 -13.68 4.92
C GLY A 137 -15.02 -13.86 4.23
N THR A 138 -14.74 -15.09 3.86
CA THR A 138 -13.59 -15.45 3.02
C THR A 138 -13.78 -14.93 1.58
N PRO A 139 -12.71 -14.79 0.78
CA PRO A 139 -12.84 -14.43 -0.63
C PRO A 139 -13.87 -15.27 -1.39
N SER A 140 -13.84 -16.60 -1.23
CA SER A 140 -14.79 -17.52 -1.88
C SER A 140 -16.24 -17.21 -1.50
N GLU A 141 -16.53 -17.02 -0.21
CA GLU A 141 -17.87 -16.70 0.27
C GLU A 141 -18.38 -15.35 -0.27
N ILE A 142 -17.49 -14.38 -0.39
CA ILE A 142 -17.83 -13.05 -0.91
C ILE A 142 -18.10 -13.10 -2.42
N PHE A 143 -17.20 -13.68 -3.21
CA PHE A 143 -17.33 -13.68 -4.67
C PHE A 143 -18.41 -14.65 -5.20
N ASP A 144 -18.76 -15.69 -4.43
CA ASP A 144 -19.87 -16.62 -4.73
C ASP A 144 -21.21 -16.16 -4.12
N SER A 145 -21.22 -15.02 -3.43
CA SER A 145 -22.41 -14.53 -2.74
C SER A 145 -23.55 -14.18 -3.70
N LYS A 146 -24.77 -14.49 -3.26
CA LYS A 146 -26.01 -14.08 -3.95
C LYS A 146 -26.51 -12.69 -3.55
N ASN A 147 -25.72 -11.91 -2.80
CA ASN A 147 -26.12 -10.56 -2.41
C ASN A 147 -26.21 -9.66 -3.64
N GLU A 148 -27.41 -9.16 -3.92
CA GLU A 148 -27.69 -8.34 -5.12
C GLU A 148 -26.90 -7.03 -5.12
N ARG A 149 -26.69 -6.42 -3.96
CA ARG A 149 -25.96 -5.14 -3.84
C ARG A 149 -24.49 -5.33 -4.14
N LEU A 150 -23.86 -6.38 -3.61
CA LEU A 150 -22.48 -6.75 -3.91
C LEU A 150 -22.34 -7.09 -5.41
N ASN A 151 -23.23 -7.91 -5.96
CA ASN A 151 -23.17 -8.28 -7.38
C ASN A 151 -23.30 -7.08 -8.31
N THR A 152 -24.15 -6.10 -7.94
CA THR A 152 -24.25 -4.84 -8.66
C THR A 152 -22.96 -4.03 -8.60
N PHE A 153 -22.29 -4.01 -7.45
CA PHE A 153 -21.01 -3.35 -7.27
C PHE A 153 -19.90 -4.01 -8.11
N LEU A 154 -19.77 -5.34 -8.01
CA LEU A 154 -18.77 -6.11 -8.76
C LEU A 154 -18.94 -5.99 -10.29
N ALA A 155 -20.20 -5.93 -10.79
CA ALA A 155 -20.48 -5.75 -12.19
C ALA A 155 -20.06 -4.37 -12.74
N ARG A 156 -19.97 -3.35 -11.89
CA ARG A 156 -19.50 -2.01 -12.27
C ARG A 156 -17.98 -1.90 -12.36
N ILE A 157 -17.27 -2.67 -11.56
CA ILE A 157 -15.79 -2.64 -11.52
C ILE A 157 -15.18 -3.50 -12.65
N LYS A 158 -15.89 -4.54 -13.11
CA LYS A 158 -15.43 -5.41 -14.21
C LYS A 158 -15.51 -4.77 -15.60
N LYS A 159 -15.96 -3.51 -15.72
CA LYS A 159 -15.98 -2.73 -16.96
C LYS A 159 -14.77 -1.81 -17.05
#